data_79e0d6363f60fe45f248a916798336e7
#
_entry.id   79e0d6363f60fe45f248a916798336e7
#
_cell.length_a   1.000
_cell.length_b   1.000
_cell.length_c   1.000
_cell.angle_alpha   90.00
_cell.angle_beta   90.00
_cell.angle_gamma   90.00
#
_symmetry.space_group_name_H-M   'P 1'
#
loop_
_entity.id
_entity.type
_entity.pdbx_description
1 polymer ?
#
loop_
_entity_poly.entity_id
_entity_poly.type
_entity_poly.pdbx_seq_one_letter_code
_entity_poly.pdbx_strand_id
1 'polypeptide(L)'
;MPVQDDERERELVRMFNLDWDPAHQRAGVDAVLDIDIDDHSYRLEVEVKSSTGTTVSTARDVGMDHIQKWRRKLFVIGFYSKEARRPELQHCLCLTPTDMEPWIASIEEKILIDFKLARLASRRLVLKDLFEVCGKKDTYSVEDAKRLHKQQWTAEEYAAAQDTMIGTKRWISQKKMLEILQLRSKYIAERGATLNNPHVTKAHLDTFVGTDRVVKGPNWAAGVRKIATDFVRSNPDHAAIMLIS
;
A
#
# COMPACT_ATOMS: atom_id res chain seq x y z
N MET A 1 8.69 22.02 -2.74
CA MET A 1 7.29 22.45 -2.90
C MET A 1 6.41 21.22 -2.73
N PRO A 2 5.34 21.27 -1.94
CA PRO A 2 4.35 20.20 -1.95
C PRO A 2 3.83 20.03 -3.37
N VAL A 3 3.64 18.80 -3.79
CA VAL A 3 3.05 18.52 -5.10
C VAL A 3 1.59 19.01 -5.04
N GLN A 4 1.08 19.59 -6.11
CA GLN A 4 -0.26 20.18 -6.16
C GLN A 4 -1.38 19.18 -5.79
N ASP A 5 -1.13 17.89 -5.94
CA ASP A 5 -2.03 16.81 -5.54
C ASP A 5 -2.09 16.69 -4.00
N ASP A 6 -0.96 16.83 -3.30
CA ASP A 6 -0.91 16.76 -1.82
C ASP A 6 -1.74 17.87 -1.16
N GLU A 7 -1.81 19.07 -1.77
CA GLU A 7 -2.62 20.17 -1.23
C GLU A 7 -4.12 19.90 -1.37
N ARG A 8 -4.55 19.33 -2.51
CA ARG A 8 -5.95 18.95 -2.74
C ARG A 8 -6.37 17.79 -1.83
N GLU A 9 -5.52 16.80 -1.64
CA GLU A 9 -5.80 15.68 -0.74
C GLU A 9 -5.96 16.19 0.71
N ARG A 10 -5.12 17.11 1.16
CA ARG A 10 -5.29 17.78 2.47
C ARG A 10 -6.56 18.60 2.57
N GLU A 11 -6.95 19.27 1.49
CA GLU A 11 -8.23 19.99 1.43
C GLU A 11 -9.40 19.04 1.61
N LEU A 12 -9.40 17.91 0.90
CA LEU A 12 -10.42 16.86 1.03
C LEU A 12 -10.49 16.30 2.46
N VAL A 13 -9.36 16.01 3.09
CA VAL A 13 -9.32 15.56 4.49
C VAL A 13 -10.04 16.54 5.41
N ARG A 14 -9.78 17.85 5.26
CA ARG A 14 -10.44 18.89 6.07
C ARG A 14 -11.92 19.03 5.75
N MET A 15 -12.29 19.05 4.46
CA MET A 15 -13.68 19.21 4.01
C MET A 15 -14.57 18.06 4.46
N PHE A 16 -14.02 16.85 4.50
CA PHE A 16 -14.75 15.65 4.91
C PHE A 16 -14.67 15.39 6.41
N ASN A 17 -13.95 16.26 7.15
CA ASN A 17 -13.70 16.12 8.58
C ASN A 17 -13.16 14.71 8.90
N LEU A 18 -12.13 14.31 8.16
CA LEU A 18 -11.36 13.10 8.41
C LEU A 18 -10.22 13.40 9.35
N ASP A 19 -9.83 12.45 10.16
CA ASP A 19 -8.67 12.58 11.02
C ASP A 19 -7.39 12.29 10.23
N TRP A 20 -6.51 13.28 10.16
CA TRP A 20 -5.20 13.15 9.54
C TRP A 20 -4.27 12.40 10.48
N ASP A 21 -3.59 11.37 9.98
CA ASP A 21 -2.50 10.74 10.74
C ASP A 21 -1.26 11.65 10.73
N PRO A 22 -0.87 12.26 11.86
CA PRO A 22 0.32 13.12 11.93
C PRO A 22 1.63 12.34 11.72
N ALA A 23 1.61 11.02 11.91
CA ALA A 23 2.72 10.12 11.62
C ALA A 23 2.75 9.67 10.15
N HIS A 24 1.91 10.28 9.29
CA HIS A 24 1.81 9.95 7.88
C HIS A 24 3.19 9.92 7.21
N GLN A 25 3.67 8.74 6.95
CA GLN A 25 4.80 8.46 6.07
C GLN A 25 4.24 8.04 4.71
N ARG A 26 5.00 8.23 3.64
CA ARG A 26 4.61 7.92 2.24
C ARG A 26 3.99 6.51 2.01
N ALA A 27 4.10 5.61 2.97
CA ALA A 27 3.52 4.26 2.96
C ALA A 27 2.40 4.08 4.01
N GLY A 28 1.98 5.14 4.68
CA GLY A 28 0.97 5.14 5.74
C GLY A 28 -0.48 5.17 5.25
N VAL A 29 -1.38 5.42 6.19
CA VAL A 29 -2.79 5.68 5.95
C VAL A 29 -2.94 7.18 5.69
N ASP A 30 -3.67 7.59 4.63
CA ASP A 30 -3.84 9.01 4.31
C ASP A 30 -4.69 9.71 5.37
N ALA A 31 -5.77 9.06 5.81
CA ALA A 31 -6.65 9.55 6.87
C ALA A 31 -7.45 8.41 7.49
N VAL A 32 -8.13 8.67 8.60
CA VAL A 32 -9.09 7.77 9.22
C VAL A 32 -10.44 8.44 9.37
N LEU A 33 -11.50 7.65 9.35
CA LEU A 33 -12.86 8.08 9.57
C LEU A 33 -13.44 7.30 10.75
N ASP A 34 -13.74 8.00 11.83
CA ASP A 34 -14.47 7.44 12.96
C ASP A 34 -15.96 7.75 12.80
N ILE A 35 -16.77 6.74 13.02
CA ILE A 35 -18.24 6.80 12.96
C ILE A 35 -18.85 6.11 14.17
N ASP A 36 -19.89 6.71 14.71
CA ASP A 36 -20.66 6.14 15.80
C ASP A 36 -21.96 5.53 15.23
N ILE A 37 -22.21 4.29 15.57
CA ILE A 37 -23.42 3.55 15.19
C ILE A 37 -23.97 2.90 16.44
N ASP A 38 -25.16 3.33 16.85
CA ASP A 38 -25.78 2.91 18.11
C ASP A 38 -24.84 3.17 19.30
N ASP A 39 -24.46 2.17 20.07
CA ASP A 39 -23.58 2.31 21.23
C ASP A 39 -22.09 1.97 20.93
N HIS A 40 -21.71 1.90 19.66
CA HIS A 40 -20.37 1.49 19.24
C HIS A 40 -19.72 2.51 18.33
N SER A 41 -18.40 2.67 18.48
CA SER A 41 -17.58 3.49 17.60
C SER A 41 -16.70 2.62 16.70
N TYR A 42 -16.70 2.93 15.44
CA TYR A 42 -15.98 2.19 14.41
C TYR A 42 -14.98 3.10 13.69
N ARG A 43 -13.82 2.55 13.33
CA ARG A 43 -12.79 3.24 12.55
C ARG A 43 -12.62 2.57 11.19
N LEU A 44 -12.53 3.39 10.16
CA LEU A 44 -12.19 2.99 8.79
C LEU A 44 -10.95 3.76 8.34
N GLU A 45 -9.98 3.06 7.77
CA GLU A 45 -8.87 3.70 7.06
C GLU A 45 -9.37 4.27 5.74
N VAL A 46 -8.88 5.46 5.37
CA VAL A 46 -9.28 6.19 4.18
C VAL A 46 -8.08 6.44 3.27
N GLU A 47 -8.21 6.10 2.02
CA GLU A 47 -7.31 6.50 0.94
C GLU A 47 -7.92 7.72 0.26
N VAL A 48 -7.22 8.84 0.28
CA VAL A 48 -7.70 10.11 -0.31
C VAL A 48 -6.98 10.34 -1.63
N LYS A 49 -7.74 10.61 -2.68
CA LYS A 49 -7.19 10.90 -4.02
C LYS A 49 -7.87 12.10 -4.63
N SER A 50 -7.15 12.81 -5.49
CA SER A 50 -7.70 13.93 -6.26
C SER A 50 -7.45 13.75 -7.75
N SER A 51 -8.36 14.27 -8.57
CA SER A 51 -8.19 14.28 -10.02
C SER A 51 -8.83 15.53 -10.65
N THR A 52 -8.19 16.04 -11.68
CA THR A 52 -8.79 17.03 -12.60
C THR A 52 -9.20 16.40 -13.95
N GLY A 53 -9.08 15.08 -14.05
CA GLY A 53 -9.33 14.30 -15.25
C GLY A 53 -10.44 13.26 -15.08
N THR A 54 -10.47 12.33 -16.02
CA THR A 54 -11.38 11.17 -16.02
C THR A 54 -10.73 9.90 -15.47
N THR A 55 -9.48 9.99 -15.04
CA THR A 55 -8.72 8.89 -14.42
C THR A 55 -8.14 9.36 -13.10
N VAL A 56 -8.00 8.45 -12.18
CA VAL A 56 -7.43 8.71 -10.86
C VAL A 56 -6.15 7.91 -10.72
N SER A 57 -5.04 8.60 -10.49
CA SER A 57 -3.75 7.98 -10.16
C SER A 57 -3.80 7.39 -8.75
N THR A 58 -3.16 6.25 -8.53
CA THR A 58 -3.18 5.61 -7.22
C THR A 58 -1.81 5.68 -6.53
N ALA A 59 -0.96 4.68 -6.70
CA ALA A 59 0.34 4.62 -6.07
C ALA A 59 1.42 4.18 -7.06
N ARG A 60 2.67 4.51 -6.77
CA ARG A 60 3.83 3.99 -7.49
C ARG A 60 4.22 2.63 -6.94
N ASP A 61 4.86 1.82 -7.79
CA ASP A 61 5.42 0.51 -7.39
C ASP A 61 4.39 -0.39 -6.69
N VAL A 62 3.18 -0.47 -7.26
CA VAL A 62 2.07 -1.24 -6.70
C VAL A 62 2.39 -2.73 -6.70
N GLY A 63 2.48 -3.32 -5.53
CA GLY A 63 2.70 -4.74 -5.28
C GLY A 63 1.60 -5.36 -4.42
N MET A 64 1.83 -6.62 -4.02
CA MET A 64 0.84 -7.39 -3.24
C MET A 64 0.45 -6.73 -1.91
N ASP A 65 1.37 -6.01 -1.26
CA ASP A 65 1.07 -5.28 -0.01
C ASP A 65 0.08 -4.13 -0.23
N HIS A 66 0.15 -3.43 -1.38
CA HIS A 66 -0.84 -2.42 -1.75
C HIS A 66 -2.22 -3.03 -1.96
N ILE A 67 -2.28 -4.18 -2.66
CA ILE A 67 -3.53 -4.92 -2.88
C ILE A 67 -4.21 -5.24 -1.54
N GLN A 68 -3.46 -5.80 -0.59
CA GLN A 68 -4.00 -6.16 0.72
C GLN A 68 -4.47 -4.94 1.52
N LYS A 69 -3.72 -3.82 1.49
CA LYS A 69 -4.08 -2.58 2.16
C LYS A 69 -5.32 -1.94 1.53
N TRP A 70 -5.39 -1.87 0.20
CA TRP A 70 -6.53 -1.27 -0.51
C TRP A 70 -7.87 -1.98 -0.24
N ARG A 71 -7.85 -3.30 -0.09
CA ARG A 71 -9.04 -4.08 0.30
C ARG A 71 -9.61 -3.72 1.66
N ARG A 72 -8.87 -2.95 2.46
CA ARG A 72 -9.29 -2.53 3.81
C ARG A 72 -9.56 -1.04 3.92
N LYS A 73 -9.58 -0.31 2.81
CA LYS A 73 -9.72 1.14 2.82
C LYS A 73 -11.00 1.60 2.14
N LEU A 74 -11.60 2.63 2.69
CA LEU A 74 -12.48 3.53 1.97
C LEU A 74 -11.65 4.37 1.00
N PHE A 75 -12.15 4.59 -0.22
CA PHE A 75 -11.54 5.53 -1.16
C PHE A 75 -12.40 6.78 -1.27
N VAL A 76 -11.83 7.93 -0.97
CA VAL A 76 -12.46 9.24 -1.13
C VAL A 76 -11.75 9.96 -2.27
N ILE A 77 -12.45 10.13 -3.39
CA ILE A 77 -11.88 10.66 -4.62
C ILE A 77 -12.56 11.99 -4.96
N GLY A 78 -11.82 13.09 -4.87
CA GLY A 78 -12.30 14.41 -5.25
C GLY A 78 -12.02 14.72 -6.74
N PHE A 79 -13.05 15.12 -7.47
CA PHE A 79 -12.94 15.58 -8.86
C PHE A 79 -13.03 17.09 -8.92
N TYR A 80 -11.98 17.72 -9.45
CA TYR A 80 -11.81 19.15 -9.52
C TYR A 80 -11.96 19.67 -10.96
N SER A 81 -12.39 20.92 -11.09
CA SER A 81 -12.45 21.60 -12.39
C SER A 81 -11.05 21.76 -12.99
N LYS A 82 -10.97 21.71 -14.35
CA LYS A 82 -9.70 21.94 -15.07
C LYS A 82 -9.43 23.42 -15.36
N GLU A 83 -10.48 24.23 -15.44
CA GLU A 83 -10.44 25.55 -16.09
C GLU A 83 -10.29 26.74 -15.15
N ALA A 84 -10.31 26.51 -13.85
CA ALA A 84 -10.22 27.61 -12.88
C ALA A 84 -8.76 27.92 -12.52
N ARG A 85 -8.47 29.20 -12.29
CA ARG A 85 -7.19 29.66 -11.70
C ARG A 85 -6.90 28.98 -10.35
N ARG A 86 -7.98 28.57 -9.66
CA ARG A 86 -7.99 27.62 -8.54
C ARG A 86 -8.97 26.50 -8.90
N PRO A 87 -8.50 25.26 -9.01
CA PRO A 87 -9.39 24.12 -9.22
C PRO A 87 -10.44 24.05 -8.10
N GLU A 88 -11.71 23.91 -8.47
CA GLU A 88 -12.83 23.81 -7.53
C GLU A 88 -13.35 22.37 -7.50
N LEU A 89 -13.66 21.87 -6.31
CA LEU A 89 -14.23 20.53 -6.12
C LEU A 89 -15.65 20.49 -6.72
N GLN A 90 -15.84 19.67 -7.73
CA GLN A 90 -17.12 19.51 -8.42
C GLN A 90 -17.99 18.43 -7.79
N HIS A 91 -17.43 17.30 -7.51
CA HIS A 91 -18.04 16.18 -6.82
C HIS A 91 -16.97 15.27 -6.22
N CYS A 92 -17.40 14.38 -5.37
CA CYS A 92 -16.57 13.35 -4.78
C CYS A 92 -17.22 11.99 -4.97
N LEU A 93 -16.40 10.96 -5.08
CA LEU A 93 -16.82 9.58 -4.92
C LEU A 93 -16.34 9.07 -3.58
N CYS A 94 -17.24 8.46 -2.81
CA CYS A 94 -16.89 7.71 -1.61
C CYS A 94 -17.13 6.23 -1.91
N LEU A 95 -16.06 5.49 -2.12
CA LEU A 95 -16.08 4.09 -2.55
C LEU A 95 -15.73 3.19 -1.37
N THR A 96 -16.58 2.21 -1.13
CA THR A 96 -16.33 1.19 -0.11
C THR A 96 -15.30 0.16 -0.61
N PRO A 97 -14.70 -0.65 0.28
CA PRO A 97 -13.86 -1.75 -0.13
C PRO A 97 -14.53 -2.68 -1.16
N THR A 98 -15.84 -2.91 -1.02
CA THR A 98 -16.61 -3.75 -1.94
C THR A 98 -16.78 -3.10 -3.32
N ASP A 99 -16.93 -1.78 -3.40
CA ASP A 99 -17.00 -1.06 -4.67
C ASP A 99 -15.67 -1.10 -5.43
N MET A 100 -14.54 -1.13 -4.68
CA MET A 100 -13.20 -1.15 -5.25
C MET A 100 -12.68 -2.56 -5.59
N GLU A 101 -13.29 -3.63 -5.05
CA GLU A 101 -12.79 -5.00 -5.23
C GLU A 101 -12.65 -5.42 -6.71
N PRO A 102 -13.59 -5.13 -7.63
CA PRO A 102 -13.41 -5.51 -9.04
C PRO A 102 -12.15 -4.89 -9.68
N TRP A 103 -11.84 -3.62 -9.35
CA TRP A 103 -10.63 -2.97 -9.84
C TRP A 103 -9.38 -3.55 -9.17
N ILE A 104 -9.39 -3.73 -7.85
CA ILE A 104 -8.28 -4.28 -7.08
C ILE A 104 -7.95 -5.69 -7.58
N ALA A 105 -8.95 -6.53 -7.78
CA ALA A 105 -8.78 -7.88 -8.32
C ALA A 105 -8.15 -7.86 -9.73
N SER A 106 -8.56 -6.91 -10.59
CA SER A 106 -7.97 -6.77 -11.93
C SER A 106 -6.49 -6.36 -11.89
N ILE A 107 -6.08 -5.57 -10.89
CA ILE A 107 -4.68 -5.20 -10.68
C ILE A 107 -3.89 -6.39 -10.12
N GLU A 108 -4.45 -7.10 -9.13
CA GLU A 108 -3.85 -8.30 -8.56
C GLU A 108 -3.57 -9.35 -9.64
N GLU A 109 -4.53 -9.64 -10.50
CA GLU A 109 -4.38 -10.60 -11.60
C GLU A 109 -3.17 -10.27 -12.48
N LYS A 110 -2.96 -8.99 -12.80
CA LYS A 110 -1.84 -8.53 -13.64
C LYS A 110 -0.47 -8.78 -13.00
N ILE A 111 -0.35 -8.64 -11.67
CA ILE A 111 0.94 -8.74 -10.97
C ILE A 111 1.19 -10.12 -10.37
N LEU A 112 0.15 -10.92 -10.15
CA LEU A 112 0.23 -12.18 -9.41
C LEU A 112 1.22 -13.18 -10.03
N ILE A 113 1.26 -13.26 -11.36
CA ILE A 113 2.14 -14.19 -12.08
C ILE A 113 3.60 -13.80 -11.85
N ASP A 114 3.92 -12.51 -11.98
CA ASP A 114 5.28 -12.03 -11.82
C ASP A 114 5.76 -12.16 -10.36
N PHE A 115 4.89 -11.91 -9.38
CA PHE A 115 5.20 -12.15 -7.97
C PHE A 115 5.41 -13.64 -7.66
N LYS A 116 4.63 -14.55 -8.27
CA LYS A 116 4.86 -15.98 -8.16
C LYS A 116 6.21 -16.38 -8.76
N LEU A 117 6.53 -15.85 -9.95
CA LEU A 117 7.80 -16.10 -10.62
C LEU A 117 8.99 -15.58 -9.78
N ALA A 118 8.90 -14.38 -9.26
CA ALA A 118 9.93 -13.77 -8.40
C ALA A 118 10.24 -14.66 -7.17
N ARG A 119 9.20 -15.18 -6.52
CA ARG A 119 9.33 -16.08 -5.37
C ARG A 119 9.92 -17.44 -5.74
N LEU A 120 9.52 -17.99 -6.87
CA LEU A 120 10.05 -19.27 -7.33
C LEU A 120 11.51 -19.17 -7.75
N ALA A 121 11.87 -18.15 -8.52
CA ALA A 121 13.23 -17.93 -8.99
C ALA A 121 14.21 -17.74 -7.82
N SER A 122 13.86 -16.91 -6.86
CA SER A 122 14.72 -16.64 -5.71
C SER A 122 14.99 -17.88 -4.85
N ARG A 123 14.00 -18.77 -4.68
CA ARG A 123 14.16 -20.02 -3.91
C ARG A 123 15.02 -21.09 -4.60
N ARG A 124 15.26 -20.94 -5.90
CA ARG A 124 16.06 -21.89 -6.69
C ARG A 124 17.57 -21.62 -6.60
N LEU A 125 17.99 -20.49 -6.05
CA LEU A 125 19.40 -20.19 -5.84
C LEU A 125 20.03 -21.19 -4.86
N VAL A 126 21.24 -21.63 -5.21
CA VAL A 126 21.99 -22.66 -4.47
C VAL A 126 23.37 -22.14 -4.08
N LEU A 127 24.15 -22.93 -3.35
CA LEU A 127 25.50 -22.52 -2.90
C LEU A 127 26.42 -22.14 -4.05
N LYS A 128 26.29 -22.75 -5.23
CA LYS A 128 27.08 -22.37 -6.41
C LYS A 128 26.84 -20.92 -6.80
N ASP A 129 25.58 -20.49 -6.78
CA ASP A 129 25.20 -19.13 -7.11
C ASP A 129 25.68 -18.13 -6.03
N LEU A 130 25.66 -18.54 -4.76
CA LEU A 130 26.25 -17.75 -3.68
C LEU A 130 27.75 -17.52 -3.89
N PHE A 131 28.48 -18.57 -4.30
CA PHE A 131 29.93 -18.46 -4.54
C PHE A 131 30.24 -17.60 -5.76
N GLU A 132 29.39 -17.60 -6.76
CA GLU A 132 29.52 -16.73 -7.92
C GLU A 132 29.30 -15.25 -7.53
N VAL A 133 28.31 -14.95 -6.71
CA VAL A 133 27.95 -13.57 -6.31
C VAL A 133 28.85 -13.02 -5.22
N CYS A 134 29.16 -13.82 -4.19
CA CYS A 134 29.86 -13.38 -2.98
C CYS A 134 31.30 -13.88 -2.84
N GLY A 135 31.74 -14.71 -3.78
CA GLY A 135 33.01 -15.47 -3.67
C GLY A 135 32.89 -16.68 -2.75
N LYS A 136 33.68 -17.73 -3.02
CA LYS A 136 33.71 -18.95 -2.21
C LYS A 136 34.44 -18.69 -0.91
N LYS A 137 33.75 -18.82 0.22
CA LYS A 137 34.27 -18.69 1.59
C LYS A 137 33.64 -19.78 2.46
N ASP A 138 34.34 -20.23 3.48
CA ASP A 138 33.80 -21.17 4.48
C ASP A 138 32.77 -20.47 5.38
N THR A 139 32.99 -19.21 5.67
CA THR A 139 32.08 -18.32 6.41
C THR A 139 32.13 -16.90 5.86
N TYR A 140 31.10 -16.12 6.15
CA TYR A 140 30.94 -14.74 5.70
C TYR A 140 30.89 -13.79 6.89
N SER A 141 31.36 -12.56 6.69
CA SER A 141 31.29 -11.49 7.69
C SER A 141 29.94 -10.76 7.64
N VAL A 142 29.66 -9.97 8.68
CA VAL A 142 28.54 -9.02 8.66
C VAL A 142 28.68 -8.00 7.52
N GLU A 143 29.90 -7.60 7.20
CA GLU A 143 30.19 -6.67 6.09
C GLU A 143 29.86 -7.28 4.73
N ASP A 144 30.10 -8.60 4.54
CA ASP A 144 29.66 -9.30 3.34
C ASP A 144 28.13 -9.29 3.21
N ALA A 145 27.40 -9.53 4.31
CA ALA A 145 25.96 -9.50 4.34
C ALA A 145 25.40 -8.08 4.11
N LYS A 146 26.01 -7.05 4.72
CA LYS A 146 25.64 -5.65 4.49
C LYS A 146 25.83 -5.25 3.01
N ARG A 147 26.93 -5.66 2.40
CA ARG A 147 27.20 -5.39 0.99
C ARG A 147 26.15 -6.08 0.08
N LEU A 148 25.85 -7.34 0.33
CA LEU A 148 24.85 -8.10 -0.42
C LEU A 148 23.46 -7.51 -0.25
N HIS A 149 23.04 -7.22 0.98
CA HIS A 149 21.71 -6.75 1.32
C HIS A 149 21.54 -5.21 1.23
N LYS A 150 22.59 -4.49 0.83
CA LYS A 150 22.62 -3.02 0.69
C LYS A 150 22.20 -2.28 1.97
N GLN A 151 22.66 -2.76 3.12
CA GLN A 151 22.42 -2.17 4.45
C GLN A 151 20.92 -1.97 4.79
N GLN A 152 20.06 -2.82 4.28
CA GLN A 152 18.59 -2.69 4.49
C GLN A 152 18.10 -3.26 5.83
N TRP A 153 18.96 -3.94 6.57
CA TRP A 153 18.67 -4.46 7.89
C TRP A 153 19.22 -3.56 8.99
N THR A 154 18.66 -3.68 10.19
CA THR A 154 19.19 -3.04 11.38
C THR A 154 20.48 -3.74 11.87
N ALA A 155 21.19 -3.12 12.78
CA ALA A 155 22.39 -3.73 13.38
C ALA A 155 22.07 -5.06 14.10
N GLU A 156 20.92 -5.10 14.76
CA GLU A 156 20.41 -6.27 15.49
C GLU A 156 20.08 -7.43 14.54
N GLU A 157 19.47 -7.15 13.39
CA GLU A 157 19.15 -8.17 12.37
C GLU A 157 20.44 -8.76 11.76
N TYR A 158 21.44 -7.92 11.48
CA TYR A 158 22.75 -8.42 11.03
C TYR A 158 23.46 -9.24 12.11
N ALA A 159 23.37 -8.84 13.37
CA ALA A 159 23.95 -9.60 14.49
C ALA A 159 23.24 -10.97 14.67
N ALA A 160 21.92 -11.00 14.52
CA ALA A 160 21.13 -12.25 14.58
C ALA A 160 21.43 -13.21 13.41
N ALA A 161 21.89 -12.70 12.27
CA ALA A 161 22.30 -13.53 11.14
C ALA A 161 23.61 -14.29 11.35
N GLN A 162 24.40 -13.94 12.36
CA GLN A 162 25.64 -14.61 12.71
C GLN A 162 25.35 -15.92 13.46
N ASP A 163 25.23 -17.02 12.74
CA ASP A 163 24.78 -18.33 13.20
C ASP A 163 25.91 -19.34 13.49
N THR A 164 27.18 -18.95 13.32
CA THR A 164 28.32 -19.84 13.57
C THR A 164 29.46 -19.13 14.31
N MET A 165 30.36 -19.91 14.95
CA MET A 165 31.49 -19.43 15.74
C MET A 165 32.81 -19.96 15.16
N ILE A 166 33.81 -19.08 15.03
CA ILE A 166 35.20 -19.48 14.76
C ILE A 166 36.07 -18.83 15.85
N GLY A 167 36.60 -19.62 16.71
CA GLY A 167 37.23 -19.13 17.91
C GLY A 167 36.23 -18.38 18.79
N THR A 168 36.53 -17.13 19.12
CA THR A 168 35.66 -16.24 19.92
C THR A 168 34.78 -15.32 19.07
N LYS A 169 34.90 -15.38 17.74
CA LYS A 169 34.18 -14.47 16.80
C LYS A 169 32.96 -15.15 16.18
N ARG A 170 31.88 -14.39 16.06
CA ARG A 170 30.68 -14.81 15.36
C ARG A 170 30.79 -14.54 13.86
N TRP A 171 30.29 -15.46 13.06
CA TRP A 171 30.28 -15.42 11.60
C TRP A 171 28.93 -15.88 11.06
N ILE A 172 28.74 -15.67 9.78
CA ILE A 172 27.56 -16.11 9.01
C ILE A 172 27.95 -17.38 8.25
N SER A 173 27.23 -18.48 8.45
CA SER A 173 27.46 -19.72 7.69
C SER A 173 27.11 -19.55 6.21
N GLN A 174 27.64 -20.44 5.36
CA GLN A 174 27.26 -20.50 3.92
C GLN A 174 25.74 -20.66 3.75
N LYS A 175 25.11 -21.47 4.56
CA LYS A 175 23.65 -21.70 4.52
C LYS A 175 22.90 -20.40 4.82
N LYS A 176 23.27 -19.70 5.89
CA LYS A 176 22.63 -18.44 6.26
C LYS A 176 22.90 -17.33 5.24
N MET A 177 24.08 -17.27 4.68
CA MET A 177 24.40 -16.31 3.61
C MET A 177 23.62 -16.60 2.32
N LEU A 178 23.35 -17.88 1.99
CA LEU A 178 22.47 -18.24 0.90
C LEU A 178 21.03 -17.78 1.13
N GLU A 179 20.50 -17.89 2.37
CA GLU A 179 19.19 -17.35 2.72
C GLU A 179 19.12 -15.83 2.48
N ILE A 180 20.20 -15.11 2.83
CA ILE A 180 20.31 -13.66 2.57
C ILE A 180 20.34 -13.36 1.08
N LEU A 181 21.05 -14.17 0.29
CA LEU A 181 21.08 -14.03 -1.17
C LEU A 181 19.69 -14.28 -1.78
N GLN A 182 19.01 -15.33 -1.34
CA GLN A 182 17.64 -15.63 -1.77
C GLN A 182 16.66 -14.52 -1.43
N LEU A 183 16.75 -13.96 -0.21
CA LEU A 183 15.95 -12.82 0.22
C LEU A 183 16.22 -11.58 -0.65
N ARG A 184 17.49 -11.29 -0.92
CA ARG A 184 17.88 -10.17 -1.78
C ARG A 184 17.40 -10.34 -3.23
N SER A 185 17.54 -11.54 -3.78
CA SER A 185 17.07 -11.88 -5.11
C SER A 185 15.53 -11.72 -5.21
N LYS A 186 14.81 -12.22 -4.20
CA LYS A 186 13.37 -12.05 -4.10
C LYS A 186 12.98 -10.56 -4.13
N TYR A 187 13.61 -9.73 -3.29
CA TYR A 187 13.33 -8.30 -3.24
C TYR A 187 13.56 -7.60 -4.60
N ILE A 188 14.66 -7.93 -5.29
CA ILE A 188 14.97 -7.35 -6.61
C ILE A 188 13.90 -7.76 -7.64
N ALA A 189 13.51 -9.05 -7.65
CA ALA A 189 12.54 -9.58 -8.59
C ALA A 189 11.12 -9.05 -8.29
N GLU A 190 10.71 -9.01 -7.03
CA GLU A 190 9.39 -8.47 -6.65
C GLU A 190 9.28 -6.97 -6.98
N ARG A 191 10.36 -6.21 -6.89
CA ARG A 191 10.36 -4.81 -7.31
C ARG A 191 10.15 -4.65 -8.82
N GLY A 192 10.64 -5.58 -9.63
CA GLY A 192 10.37 -5.63 -11.07
C GLY A 192 8.96 -6.12 -11.42
N ALA A 193 8.28 -6.78 -10.48
CA ALA A 193 6.92 -7.30 -10.64
C ALA A 193 5.82 -6.27 -10.30
N THR A 194 6.18 -5.10 -9.77
CA THR A 194 5.21 -4.05 -9.41
C THR A 194 4.66 -3.32 -10.63
N LEU A 195 3.43 -2.82 -10.52
CA LEU A 195 2.86 -1.89 -11.49
C LEU A 195 3.14 -0.44 -11.08
N ASN A 196 3.57 0.34 -12.06
CA ASN A 196 3.77 1.77 -11.84
C ASN A 196 2.46 2.52 -12.06
N ASN A 197 1.91 3.07 -10.99
CA ASN A 197 0.77 3.99 -10.99
C ASN A 197 -0.45 3.49 -11.79
N PRO A 198 -1.05 2.34 -11.44
CA PRO A 198 -2.29 1.91 -12.06
C PRO A 198 -3.41 2.94 -11.81
N HIS A 199 -4.21 3.22 -12.84
CA HIS A 199 -5.27 4.22 -12.77
C HIS A 199 -6.63 3.57 -12.56
N VAL A 200 -7.46 4.16 -11.70
CA VAL A 200 -8.89 3.92 -11.71
C VAL A 200 -9.49 4.75 -12.84
N THR A 201 -10.05 4.08 -13.84
CA THR A 201 -10.57 4.73 -15.05
C THR A 201 -12.05 5.10 -14.92
N LYS A 202 -12.49 6.11 -15.66
CA LYS A 202 -13.91 6.44 -15.75
C LYS A 202 -14.76 5.23 -16.17
N ALA A 203 -14.29 4.45 -17.13
CA ALA A 203 -15.01 3.26 -17.58
C ALA A 203 -15.25 2.25 -16.45
N HIS A 204 -14.26 2.06 -15.56
CA HIS A 204 -14.42 1.23 -14.36
C HIS A 204 -15.48 1.83 -13.42
N LEU A 205 -15.35 3.13 -13.13
CA LEU A 205 -16.29 3.83 -12.24
C LEU A 205 -17.73 3.77 -12.79
N ASP A 206 -17.92 4.01 -14.07
CA ASP A 206 -19.24 3.94 -14.70
C ASP A 206 -19.85 2.52 -14.69
N THR A 207 -19.00 1.48 -14.68
CA THR A 207 -19.47 0.09 -14.74
C THR A 207 -19.78 -0.48 -13.35
N PHE A 208 -18.97 -0.17 -12.36
CA PHE A 208 -19.00 -0.84 -11.06
C PHE A 208 -19.45 0.05 -9.90
N VAL A 209 -19.56 1.38 -10.12
CA VAL A 209 -19.89 2.32 -9.05
C VAL A 209 -21.27 2.91 -9.27
N GLY A 210 -22.14 2.73 -8.29
CA GLY A 210 -23.48 3.30 -8.30
C GLY A 210 -23.50 4.82 -8.11
N THR A 211 -24.59 5.47 -8.55
CA THR A 211 -24.77 6.93 -8.37
C THR A 211 -24.93 7.34 -6.92
N ASP A 212 -25.27 6.41 -6.03
CA ASP A 212 -25.37 6.56 -4.59
C ASP A 212 -24.00 6.76 -3.90
N ARG A 213 -22.90 6.51 -4.63
CA ARG A 213 -21.53 6.79 -4.18
C ARG A 213 -21.08 8.22 -4.48
N VAL A 214 -21.87 8.99 -5.21
CA VAL A 214 -21.56 10.38 -5.56
C VAL A 214 -21.96 11.31 -4.41
N VAL A 215 -20.99 12.01 -3.86
CA VAL A 215 -21.21 13.04 -2.84
C VAL A 215 -21.05 14.42 -3.49
N LYS A 216 -21.99 15.33 -3.21
CA LYS A 216 -22.01 16.71 -3.71
C LYS A 216 -22.20 17.68 -2.54
N GLY A 217 -21.66 18.90 -2.71
CA GLY A 217 -21.84 19.94 -1.69
C GLY A 217 -23.30 20.36 -1.46
N PRO A 218 -23.55 21.11 -0.37
CA PRO A 218 -22.56 21.57 0.61
C PRO A 218 -22.21 20.53 1.71
N ASN A 219 -22.98 19.44 1.84
CA ASN A 219 -22.86 18.50 2.98
C ASN A 219 -21.87 17.36 2.72
N TRP A 220 -20.65 17.69 2.30
CA TRP A 220 -19.61 16.72 1.96
C TRP A 220 -19.35 15.67 3.05
N ALA A 221 -19.05 16.12 4.28
CA ALA A 221 -18.73 15.23 5.39
C ALA A 221 -19.89 14.30 5.76
N ALA A 222 -21.13 14.80 5.76
CA ALA A 222 -22.32 14.00 6.06
C ALA A 222 -22.54 12.93 4.97
N GLY A 223 -22.31 13.26 3.69
CA GLY A 223 -22.42 12.31 2.59
C GLY A 223 -21.43 11.14 2.71
N VAL A 224 -20.15 11.44 3.02
CA VAL A 224 -19.14 10.39 3.23
C VAL A 224 -19.49 9.51 4.44
N ARG A 225 -19.89 10.13 5.57
CA ARG A 225 -20.28 9.39 6.77
C ARG A 225 -21.49 8.49 6.54
N LYS A 226 -22.48 8.97 5.80
CA LYS A 226 -23.65 8.15 5.45
C LYS A 226 -23.24 6.87 4.72
N ILE A 227 -22.42 6.99 3.66
CA ILE A 227 -21.94 5.84 2.89
C ILE A 227 -21.14 4.88 3.77
N ALA A 228 -20.26 5.42 4.60
CA ALA A 228 -19.46 4.62 5.54
C ALA A 228 -20.34 3.89 6.56
N THR A 229 -21.35 4.56 7.12
CA THR A 229 -22.31 3.95 8.07
C THR A 229 -23.11 2.83 7.39
N ASP A 230 -23.61 3.08 6.18
CA ASP A 230 -24.35 2.08 5.41
C ASP A 230 -23.47 0.85 5.11
N PHE A 231 -22.19 1.08 4.80
CA PHE A 231 -21.21 -0.01 4.60
C PHE A 231 -20.99 -0.83 5.86
N VAL A 232 -20.73 -0.20 7.01
CA VAL A 232 -20.52 -0.89 8.29
C VAL A 232 -21.74 -1.72 8.67
N ARG A 233 -22.95 -1.16 8.55
CA ARG A 233 -24.20 -1.87 8.85
C ARG A 233 -24.43 -3.08 7.96
N SER A 234 -24.09 -2.95 6.67
CA SER A 234 -24.30 -4.03 5.69
C SER A 234 -23.21 -5.11 5.72
N ASN A 235 -22.05 -4.82 6.31
CA ASN A 235 -20.89 -5.71 6.27
C ASN A 235 -20.15 -5.73 7.64
N PRO A 236 -20.82 -6.06 8.76
CA PRO A 236 -20.26 -5.88 10.11
C PRO A 236 -18.94 -6.64 10.35
N ASP A 237 -18.74 -7.77 9.67
CA ASP A 237 -17.55 -8.62 9.80
C ASP A 237 -16.43 -8.29 8.78
N HIS A 238 -16.58 -7.21 8.01
CA HIS A 238 -15.60 -6.88 6.98
C HIS A 238 -14.27 -6.43 7.61
N ALA A 239 -13.15 -6.95 7.09
CA ALA A 239 -11.79 -6.71 7.62
C ALA A 239 -11.32 -5.23 7.58
N ALA A 240 -12.05 -4.33 6.91
CA ALA A 240 -11.82 -2.90 6.91
C ALA A 240 -12.38 -2.20 8.15
N ILE A 241 -13.25 -2.85 8.91
CA ILE A 241 -13.99 -2.26 10.02
C ILE A 241 -13.28 -2.58 11.32
N MET A 242 -12.84 -1.55 12.02
CA MET A 242 -12.19 -1.67 13.34
C MET A 242 -13.14 -1.12 14.40
N LEU A 243 -13.57 -1.97 15.32
CA LEU A 243 -14.28 -1.54 16.53
C LEU A 243 -13.30 -0.87 17.48
N ILE A 244 -13.62 0.34 17.96
CA ILE A 244 -12.73 1.11 18.84
C ILE A 244 -13.32 1.38 20.23
N SER A 245 -14.65 1.30 20.37
CA SER A 245 -15.34 1.39 21.68
C SER A 245 -16.80 0.88 21.58
#